data_d2b9f16c798e62e8a522135f6d63a9b6
#
_entry.id   d2b9f16c798e62e8a522135f6d63a9b6
#
_cell.length_a   1.000
_cell.length_b   1.000
_cell.length_c   1.000
_cell.angle_alpha   90.00
_cell.angle_beta   90.00
_cell.angle_gamma   90.00
#
_symmetry.space_group_name_H-M   'P 1'
#
loop_
_entity.id
_entity.type
_entity.pdbx_description
1 polymer ?
#
loop_
_entity_poly.entity_id
_entity_poly.type
_entity_poly.pdbx_seq_one_letter_code
_entity_poly.pdbx_strand_id
1 'polypeptide(L)'
;IIVPPHLVRNWQREIAQFLRLPGGVRVHVLRGLSPYELPQADIYICHYLLLRGWKETLPKLGFKTLVFDEIQELRRAGTEKYSAASLLSSACERVVGLSGTPIYNRGGEIWNVVNILEFQFLGSWENFTRQWCDGYGRGVVMKPELLGEHLRREGLMLRRTKADVLPELPPKRRLVQEIDADDALYE
;
A
#
# COMPACT_ATOMS: atom_id res chain seq x y z
N ILE A 1 10.85 2.00 4.26
CA ILE A 1 9.98 1.19 3.40
C ILE A 1 9.20 0.25 4.28
N ILE A 2 7.87 0.23 4.17
CA ILE A 2 6.98 -0.67 4.90
C ILE A 2 6.42 -1.69 3.91
N VAL A 3 6.59 -2.98 4.21
CA VAL A 3 6.28 -4.06 3.28
C VAL A 3 5.57 -5.24 3.97
N PRO A 4 4.86 -6.10 3.25
CA PRO A 4 4.48 -7.42 3.76
C PRO A 4 5.72 -8.26 4.14
N PRO A 5 5.64 -9.15 5.16
CA PRO A 5 6.80 -9.89 5.64
C PRO A 5 7.54 -10.69 4.56
N HIS A 6 6.82 -11.30 3.63
CA HIS A 6 7.39 -12.12 2.55
C HIS A 6 8.13 -11.30 1.49
N LEU A 7 7.92 -9.97 1.41
CA LEU A 7 8.57 -9.09 0.43
C LEU A 7 9.86 -8.44 0.95
N VAL A 8 10.19 -8.58 2.23
CA VAL A 8 11.41 -7.98 2.83
C VAL A 8 12.67 -8.38 2.05
N ARG A 9 12.85 -9.67 1.78
CA ARG A 9 14.03 -10.18 1.03
C ARG A 9 14.02 -9.71 -0.43
N ASN A 10 12.86 -9.59 -1.03
CA ASN A 10 12.73 -9.08 -2.39
C ASN A 10 13.23 -7.63 -2.47
N TRP A 11 12.76 -6.77 -1.56
CA TRP A 11 13.21 -5.38 -1.49
C TRP A 11 14.71 -5.25 -1.27
N GLN A 12 15.30 -6.06 -0.38
CA GLN A 12 16.76 -6.07 -0.18
C GLN A 12 17.50 -6.40 -1.49
N ARG A 13 17.04 -7.41 -2.24
CA ARG A 13 17.63 -7.80 -3.52
C ARG A 13 17.49 -6.71 -4.58
N GLU A 14 16.31 -6.13 -4.73
CA GLU A 14 16.05 -5.07 -5.70
C GLU A 14 16.87 -3.80 -5.40
N ILE A 15 16.96 -3.40 -4.12
CA ILE A 15 17.83 -2.28 -3.70
C ILE A 15 19.29 -2.57 -4.08
N ALA A 16 19.80 -3.75 -3.76
CA ALA A 16 21.18 -4.12 -4.07
C ALA A 16 21.45 -4.18 -5.59
N GLN A 17 20.44 -4.55 -6.37
CA GLN A 17 20.58 -4.67 -7.83
C GLN A 17 20.48 -3.33 -8.55
N PHE A 18 19.53 -2.47 -8.17
CA PHE A 18 19.17 -1.30 -8.96
C PHE A 18 19.61 0.03 -8.36
N LEU A 19 19.78 0.12 -7.04
CA LEU A 19 20.16 1.38 -6.41
C LEU A 19 21.68 1.52 -6.33
N ARG A 20 22.21 2.57 -6.91
CA ARG A 20 23.63 2.91 -6.90
C ARG A 20 23.84 4.27 -6.24
N LEU A 21 24.52 4.29 -5.11
CA LEU A 21 24.96 5.50 -4.43
C LEU A 21 26.48 5.49 -4.29
N PRO A 22 27.14 6.65 -4.32
CA PRO A 22 28.57 6.74 -3.96
C PRO A 22 28.80 6.16 -2.56
N GLY A 23 29.71 5.20 -2.43
CA GLY A 23 29.97 4.50 -1.17
C GLY A 23 29.04 3.33 -0.84
N GLY A 24 28.13 2.98 -1.75
CA GLY A 24 27.15 1.89 -1.57
C GLY A 24 25.90 2.33 -0.81
N VAL A 25 24.95 1.40 -0.63
CA VAL A 25 23.67 1.62 0.06
C VAL A 25 23.63 0.77 1.31
N ARG A 26 23.50 1.40 2.46
CA ARG A 26 23.34 0.73 3.75
C ARG A 26 21.85 0.47 3.99
N VAL A 27 21.48 -0.79 4.10
CA VAL A 27 20.09 -1.21 4.32
C VAL A 27 20.00 -1.88 5.69
N HIS A 28 19.08 -1.42 6.52
CA HIS A 28 18.75 -2.06 7.79
C HIS A 28 17.33 -2.61 7.78
N VAL A 29 17.15 -3.85 8.21
CA VAL A 29 15.83 -4.49 8.37
C VAL A 29 15.47 -4.53 9.85
N LEU A 30 14.38 -3.87 10.22
CA LEU A 30 13.87 -3.83 11.58
C LEU A 30 13.40 -5.23 12.01
N ARG A 31 13.64 -5.56 13.27
CA ARG A 31 13.28 -6.84 13.88
C ARG A 31 12.63 -6.63 15.25
N GLY A 32 11.75 -7.55 15.60
CA GLY A 32 11.08 -7.53 16.91
C GLY A 32 10.08 -6.36 17.08
N LEU A 33 9.24 -6.50 18.09
CA LEU A 33 8.21 -5.51 18.43
C LEU A 33 8.73 -4.45 19.42
N SER A 34 9.84 -4.71 20.10
CA SER A 34 10.45 -3.77 21.04
C SER A 34 11.48 -2.92 20.30
N PRO A 35 11.35 -1.58 20.35
CA PRO A 35 12.33 -0.68 19.76
C PRO A 35 13.71 -0.87 20.36
N TYR A 36 14.72 -0.73 19.55
CA TYR A 36 16.14 -0.72 19.89
C TYR A 36 16.85 0.41 19.13
N GLU A 37 18.05 0.75 19.50
CA GLU A 37 18.85 1.74 18.79
C GLU A 37 19.16 1.26 17.37
N LEU A 38 18.66 2.01 16.38
CA LEU A 38 18.85 1.64 14.98
C LEU A 38 20.24 2.03 14.51
N PRO A 39 20.97 1.12 13.83
CA PRO A 39 22.23 1.48 13.21
C PRO A 39 22.01 2.49 12.10
N GLN A 40 23.03 3.31 11.83
CA GLN A 40 22.97 4.27 10.73
C GLN A 40 22.82 3.55 9.38
N ALA A 41 21.76 3.84 8.66
CA ALA A 41 21.46 3.28 7.35
C ALA A 41 20.82 4.33 6.44
N ASP A 42 20.89 4.09 5.14
CA ASP A 42 20.29 4.97 4.13
C ASP A 42 18.84 4.55 3.87
N ILE A 43 18.54 3.25 4.06
CA ILE A 43 17.21 2.68 3.91
C ILE A 43 16.92 1.74 5.09
N TYR A 44 15.72 1.93 5.66
CA TYR A 44 15.17 1.03 6.67
C TYR A 44 13.98 0.30 6.12
N ILE A 45 13.95 -1.02 6.28
CA ILE A 45 12.84 -1.87 5.86
C ILE A 45 12.16 -2.41 7.11
N CYS A 46 10.84 -2.19 7.18
CA CYS A 46 10.00 -2.70 8.27
C CYS A 46 8.79 -3.41 7.68
N HIS A 47 8.38 -4.53 8.25
CA HIS A 47 7.13 -5.14 7.82
C HIS A 47 5.94 -4.69 8.69
N TYR A 48 4.75 -4.66 8.09
CA TYR A 48 3.52 -4.13 8.70
C TYR A 48 3.23 -4.61 10.13
N LEU A 49 3.55 -5.87 10.44
CA LEU A 49 3.26 -6.44 11.77
C LEU A 49 4.10 -5.82 12.89
N LEU A 50 5.25 -5.21 12.57
CA LEU A 50 6.11 -4.56 13.55
C LEU A 50 5.66 -3.14 13.87
N LEU A 51 4.93 -2.47 12.99
CA LEU A 51 4.56 -1.04 13.15
C LEU A 51 3.95 -0.74 14.50
N ARG A 52 3.11 -1.62 15.04
CA ARG A 52 2.47 -1.42 16.35
C ARG A 52 3.48 -1.25 17.50
N GLY A 53 4.56 -2.01 17.49
CA GLY A 53 5.59 -1.93 18.53
C GLY A 53 6.53 -0.73 18.35
N TRP A 54 6.59 -0.16 17.16
CA TRP A 54 7.45 0.94 16.78
C TRP A 54 6.70 2.27 16.61
N LYS A 55 5.42 2.31 16.96
CA LYS A 55 4.49 3.42 16.73
C LYS A 55 5.02 4.76 17.22
N GLU A 56 5.58 4.79 18.44
CA GLU A 56 6.06 6.01 19.09
C GLU A 56 7.51 6.35 18.73
N THR A 57 8.25 5.40 18.17
CA THR A 57 9.68 5.56 17.89
C THR A 57 9.96 6.00 16.48
N LEU A 58 9.38 5.31 15.47
CA LEU A 58 9.64 5.59 14.06
C LEU A 58 9.36 7.05 13.67
N PRO A 59 8.25 7.70 14.10
CA PRO A 59 7.97 9.08 13.73
C PRO A 59 9.03 10.08 14.20
N LYS A 60 9.81 9.76 15.24
CA LYS A 60 10.82 10.63 15.84
C LYS A 60 12.20 10.54 15.17
N LEU A 61 12.37 9.59 14.24
CA LEU A 61 13.66 9.32 13.61
C LEU A 61 13.97 10.22 12.40
N GLY A 62 13.05 11.11 12.01
CA GLY A 62 13.27 12.09 10.96
C GLY A 62 13.37 11.53 9.54
N PHE A 63 12.64 10.45 9.26
CA PHE A 63 12.57 9.92 7.90
C PHE A 63 11.95 10.93 6.95
N LYS A 64 12.58 11.10 5.78
CA LYS A 64 12.12 12.05 4.78
C LYS A 64 11.12 11.46 3.81
N THR A 65 11.34 10.21 3.42
CA THR A 65 10.50 9.52 2.45
C THR A 65 10.02 8.21 3.05
N LEU A 66 8.72 7.99 2.98
CA LEU A 66 8.05 6.78 3.42
C LEU A 66 7.42 6.09 2.21
N VAL A 67 7.71 4.81 2.04
CA VAL A 67 7.13 3.98 0.99
C VAL A 67 6.36 2.82 1.62
N PHE A 68 5.10 2.67 1.27
CA PHE A 68 4.28 1.53 1.63
C PHE A 68 4.11 0.62 0.41
N ASP A 69 4.61 -0.58 0.47
CA ASP A 69 4.34 -1.60 -0.55
C ASP A 69 3.11 -2.42 -0.13
N GLU A 70 2.24 -2.73 -1.10
CA GLU A 70 0.92 -3.31 -0.85
C GLU A 70 0.12 -2.47 0.17
N ILE A 71 0.01 -1.15 -0.10
CA ILE A 71 -0.60 -0.18 0.85
C ILE A 71 -2.03 -0.53 1.24
N GLN A 72 -2.75 -1.34 0.46
CA GLN A 72 -4.07 -1.86 0.83
C GLN A 72 -4.06 -2.69 2.12
N GLU A 73 -2.90 -3.08 2.64
CA GLU A 73 -2.77 -3.59 3.99
C GLU A 73 -3.30 -2.61 5.07
N LEU A 74 -3.35 -1.33 4.75
CA LEU A 74 -3.85 -0.25 5.61
C LEU A 74 -5.31 0.15 5.33
N ARG A 75 -6.06 -0.64 4.57
CA ARG A 75 -7.44 -0.34 4.19
C ARG A 75 -8.45 -0.27 5.35
N ARG A 76 -8.09 -0.85 6.52
CA ARG A 76 -8.96 -0.88 7.71
C ARG A 76 -8.46 0.10 8.76
N ALA A 77 -9.20 1.19 8.93
CA ALA A 77 -9.01 2.09 10.06
C ALA A 77 -9.34 1.37 11.40
N GLY A 78 -8.91 1.95 12.52
CA GLY A 78 -9.17 1.40 13.86
C GLY A 78 -8.24 0.26 14.27
N THR A 79 -7.27 -0.12 13.45
CA THR A 79 -6.23 -1.08 13.82
C THR A 79 -4.98 -0.36 14.33
N GLU A 80 -4.22 -0.98 15.25
CA GLU A 80 -2.94 -0.45 15.71
C GLU A 80 -1.94 -0.25 14.56
N LYS A 81 -1.98 -1.15 13.57
CA LYS A 81 -1.19 -1.04 12.34
C LYS A 81 -1.51 0.24 11.58
N TYR A 82 -2.79 0.55 11.39
CA TYR A 82 -3.24 1.78 10.72
C TYR A 82 -2.84 3.03 11.50
N SER A 83 -3.08 3.05 12.81
CA SER A 83 -2.71 4.17 13.67
C SER A 83 -1.21 4.45 13.65
N ALA A 84 -0.38 3.41 13.72
CA ALA A 84 1.08 3.55 13.62
C ALA A 84 1.54 4.05 12.24
N ALA A 85 0.92 3.56 11.16
CA ALA A 85 1.20 4.03 9.80
C ALA A 85 0.81 5.50 9.61
N SER A 86 -0.34 5.93 10.15
CA SER A 86 -0.81 7.31 10.08
C SER A 86 0.14 8.28 10.80
N LEU A 87 0.58 7.92 12.01
CA LEU A 87 1.56 8.73 12.76
C LEU A 87 2.91 8.83 12.03
N LEU A 88 3.38 7.71 11.47
CA LEU A 88 4.64 7.71 10.71
C LEU A 88 4.51 8.53 9.43
N SER A 89 3.38 8.42 8.73
CA SER A 89 3.09 9.18 7.50
C SER A 89 3.11 10.68 7.77
N SER A 90 2.44 11.14 8.83
CA SER A 90 2.39 12.56 9.20
C SER A 90 3.75 13.16 9.60
N ALA A 91 4.72 12.32 9.95
CA ALA A 91 6.07 12.72 10.30
C ALA A 91 7.05 12.76 9.11
N CYS A 92 6.63 12.32 7.92
CA CYS A 92 7.46 12.24 6.72
C CYS A 92 7.11 13.34 5.71
N GLU A 93 8.13 13.86 5.00
CA GLU A 93 7.94 14.90 3.97
C GLU A 93 7.24 14.33 2.71
N ARG A 94 7.49 13.07 2.39
CA ARG A 94 6.96 12.39 1.20
C ARG A 94 6.47 11.02 1.56
N VAL A 95 5.27 10.71 1.12
CA VAL A 95 4.65 9.40 1.34
C VAL A 95 4.22 8.81 0.00
N VAL A 96 4.61 7.57 -0.26
CA VAL A 96 4.30 6.84 -1.49
C VAL A 96 3.64 5.52 -1.14
N GLY A 97 2.54 5.22 -1.80
CA GLY A 97 1.84 3.94 -1.70
C GLY A 97 1.93 3.15 -3.01
N LEU A 98 2.36 1.92 -2.95
CA LEU A 98 2.39 1.00 -4.08
C LEU A 98 1.30 -0.04 -3.92
N SER A 99 0.54 -0.30 -4.97
CA SER A 99 -0.50 -1.34 -4.99
C SER A 99 -0.82 -1.78 -6.41
N GLY A 100 -0.99 -3.07 -6.61
CA GLY A 100 -1.54 -3.60 -7.86
C GLY A 100 -3.07 -3.43 -7.97
N THR A 101 -3.76 -3.28 -6.84
CA THR A 101 -5.22 -3.19 -6.73
C THR A 101 -5.63 -2.14 -5.70
N PRO A 102 -5.48 -0.83 -6.01
CA PRO A 102 -5.66 0.24 -5.03
C PRO A 102 -7.12 0.43 -4.61
N ILE A 103 -8.08 0.02 -5.43
CA ILE A 103 -9.51 0.20 -5.18
C ILE A 103 -10.17 -1.16 -5.00
N TYR A 104 -10.63 -1.43 -3.79
CA TYR A 104 -11.53 -2.53 -3.47
C TYR A 104 -12.98 -2.06 -3.53
N ASN A 105 -13.93 -2.96 -3.42
CA ASN A 105 -15.36 -2.71 -3.59
C ASN A 105 -15.98 -1.74 -2.57
N ARG A 106 -15.27 -1.41 -1.49
CA ARG A 106 -15.77 -0.54 -0.42
C ARG A 106 -15.04 0.79 -0.39
N GLY A 107 -15.81 1.87 -0.45
CA GLY A 107 -15.28 3.24 -0.42
C GLY A 107 -14.47 3.58 0.83
N GLY A 108 -14.83 3.01 1.99
CA GLY A 108 -14.04 3.18 3.20
C GLY A 108 -12.60 2.67 3.09
N GLU A 109 -12.37 1.64 2.29
CA GLU A 109 -11.03 1.09 2.11
C GLU A 109 -10.13 2.06 1.33
N ILE A 110 -10.62 2.63 0.23
CA ILE A 110 -9.84 3.62 -0.54
C ILE A 110 -9.71 4.94 0.22
N TRP A 111 -10.77 5.39 0.91
CA TRP A 111 -10.73 6.59 1.73
C TRP A 111 -9.66 6.49 2.84
N ASN A 112 -9.58 5.35 3.52
CA ASN A 112 -8.55 5.10 4.54
C ASN A 112 -7.14 5.10 3.94
N VAL A 113 -6.93 4.45 2.80
CA VAL A 113 -5.63 4.42 2.12
C VAL A 113 -5.20 5.83 1.68
N VAL A 114 -6.12 6.59 1.08
CA VAL A 114 -5.83 7.97 0.67
C VAL A 114 -5.49 8.86 1.86
N ASN A 115 -6.16 8.71 3.00
CA ASN A 115 -5.84 9.48 4.22
C ASN A 115 -4.46 9.15 4.84
N ILE A 116 -3.88 8.01 4.52
CA ILE A 116 -2.48 7.71 4.88
C ILE A 116 -1.50 8.47 3.99
N LEU A 117 -1.83 8.58 2.70
CA LEU A 117 -0.98 9.23 1.71
C LEU A 117 -1.05 10.75 1.80
N GLU A 118 -2.27 11.28 1.84
CA GLU A 118 -2.57 12.70 1.95
C GLU A 118 -3.83 12.89 2.79
N PHE A 119 -3.62 13.40 4.01
CA PHE A 119 -4.70 13.53 4.98
C PHE A 119 -5.78 14.51 4.50
N GLN A 120 -7.05 14.06 4.60
CA GLN A 120 -8.24 14.80 4.17
C GLN A 120 -8.31 15.18 2.67
N PHE A 121 -7.50 14.59 1.81
CA PHE A 121 -7.57 14.84 0.37
C PHE A 121 -8.97 14.58 -0.20
N LEU A 122 -9.63 13.50 0.22
CA LEU A 122 -11.01 13.19 -0.16
C LEU A 122 -12.06 13.82 0.79
N GLY A 123 -11.65 14.73 1.67
CA GLY A 123 -12.50 15.37 2.65
C GLY A 123 -12.92 14.46 3.82
N SER A 124 -13.92 14.90 4.59
CA SER A 124 -14.49 14.07 5.65
C SER A 124 -15.18 12.83 5.08
N TRP A 125 -15.36 11.81 5.92
CA TRP A 125 -16.09 10.59 5.54
C TRP A 125 -17.51 10.90 5.00
N GLU A 126 -18.21 11.82 5.62
CA GLU A 126 -19.55 12.25 5.19
C GLU A 126 -19.53 12.89 3.80
N ASN A 127 -18.57 13.77 3.53
CA ASN A 127 -18.41 14.39 2.22
C ASN A 127 -18.03 13.36 1.16
N PHE A 128 -17.12 12.46 1.48
CA PHE A 128 -16.71 11.38 0.59
C PHE A 128 -17.88 10.45 0.25
N THR A 129 -18.65 10.01 1.23
CA THR A 129 -19.80 9.10 1.00
C THR A 129 -20.91 9.79 0.19
N ARG A 130 -21.18 11.06 0.45
CA ARG A 130 -22.18 11.83 -0.31
C ARG A 130 -21.77 12.05 -1.77
N GLN A 131 -20.49 12.25 -2.02
CA GLN A 131 -19.97 12.56 -3.36
C GLN A 131 -19.72 11.32 -4.22
N TRP A 132 -19.22 10.24 -3.59
CA TRP A 132 -18.67 9.09 -4.32
C TRP A 132 -19.40 7.78 -4.05
N CYS A 133 -20.21 7.67 -2.99
CA CYS A 133 -20.86 6.44 -2.59
C CYS A 133 -22.38 6.48 -2.76
N ASP A 134 -23.01 5.32 -2.60
CA ASP A 134 -24.46 5.11 -2.77
C ASP A 134 -25.36 5.82 -1.75
N GLY A 135 -24.80 6.55 -0.80
CA GLY A 135 -25.54 7.36 0.19
C GLY A 135 -26.32 6.55 1.25
N TYR A 136 -26.40 5.23 1.12
CA TYR A 136 -27.18 4.36 2.01
C TYR A 136 -26.35 3.66 3.09
N GLY A 137 -25.23 4.24 3.51
CA GLY A 137 -24.43 3.75 4.64
C GLY A 137 -23.55 2.52 4.36
N ARG A 138 -23.63 1.94 3.17
CA ARG A 138 -22.78 0.80 2.78
C ARG A 138 -21.39 1.20 2.30
N GLY A 139 -21.22 2.47 1.95
CA GLY A 139 -19.93 3.01 1.47
C GLY A 139 -19.42 2.37 0.19
N VAL A 140 -20.32 1.90 -0.69
CA VAL A 140 -19.97 1.37 -2.01
C VAL A 140 -19.73 2.53 -2.94
N VAL A 141 -18.57 2.56 -3.60
CA VAL A 141 -18.26 3.60 -4.60
C VAL A 141 -19.10 3.38 -5.84
N MET A 142 -19.95 4.36 -6.19
CA MET A 142 -20.89 4.25 -7.30
C MET A 142 -20.22 4.30 -8.66
N LYS A 143 -19.16 5.10 -8.79
CA LYS A 143 -18.45 5.33 -10.06
C LYS A 143 -16.95 5.28 -9.80
N PRO A 144 -16.36 4.07 -9.62
CA PRO A 144 -14.94 3.93 -9.30
C PRO A 144 -14.01 4.49 -10.38
N GLU A 145 -14.45 4.50 -11.64
CA GLU A 145 -13.70 5.07 -12.77
C GLU A 145 -13.53 6.59 -12.60
N LEU A 146 -14.60 7.30 -12.23
CA LEU A 146 -14.56 8.75 -12.01
C LEU A 146 -13.73 9.13 -10.78
N LEU A 147 -13.81 8.32 -9.70
CA LEU A 147 -12.93 8.50 -8.56
C LEU A 147 -11.46 8.30 -8.95
N GLY A 148 -11.17 7.25 -9.73
CA GLY A 148 -9.82 7.01 -10.24
C GLY A 148 -9.32 8.11 -11.16
N GLU A 149 -10.17 8.69 -12.00
CA GLU A 149 -9.85 9.86 -12.84
C GLU A 149 -9.59 11.10 -12.00
N HIS A 150 -10.41 11.35 -10.97
CA HIS A 150 -10.20 12.44 -10.03
C HIS A 150 -8.83 12.32 -9.34
N LEU A 151 -8.51 11.16 -8.77
CA LEU A 151 -7.21 10.92 -8.12
C LEU A 151 -6.02 11.12 -9.06
N ARG A 152 -6.16 10.74 -10.35
CA ARG A 152 -5.11 10.95 -11.37
C ARG A 152 -4.97 12.41 -11.75
N ARG A 153 -6.09 13.10 -11.99
CA ARG A 153 -6.09 14.52 -12.38
C ARG A 153 -5.48 15.40 -11.30
N GLU A 154 -5.77 15.10 -10.04
CA GLU A 154 -5.22 15.82 -8.87
C GLU A 154 -3.78 15.37 -8.52
N GLY A 155 -3.18 14.46 -9.28
CA GLY A 155 -1.80 14.04 -9.11
C GLY A 155 -1.53 13.06 -7.98
N LEU A 156 -2.58 12.56 -7.29
CA LEU A 156 -2.41 11.61 -6.19
C LEU A 156 -2.19 10.17 -6.66
N MET A 157 -2.66 9.81 -7.84
CA MET A 157 -2.56 8.45 -8.39
C MET A 157 -1.88 8.42 -9.74
N LEU A 158 -0.87 7.58 -9.86
CA LEU A 158 -0.31 7.15 -11.15
C LEU A 158 -0.69 5.69 -11.39
N ARG A 159 -1.42 5.42 -12.46
CA ARG A 159 -1.79 4.06 -12.87
C ARG A 159 -1.39 3.82 -14.32
N ARG A 160 -0.70 2.72 -14.55
CA ARG A 160 -0.38 2.21 -15.88
C ARG A 160 -0.89 0.79 -16.00
N THR A 161 -1.64 0.48 -17.05
CA THR A 161 -2.08 -0.89 -17.33
C THR A 161 -1.07 -1.58 -18.25
N LYS A 162 -1.12 -2.92 -18.28
CA LYS A 162 -0.28 -3.68 -19.24
C LYS A 162 -0.56 -3.28 -20.68
N ALA A 163 -1.81 -2.99 -21.02
CA ALA A 163 -2.20 -2.53 -22.34
C ALA A 163 -1.55 -1.18 -22.72
N ASP A 164 -1.34 -0.30 -21.73
CA ASP A 164 -0.75 1.03 -21.94
C ASP A 164 0.77 0.96 -22.17
N VAL A 165 1.45 0.03 -21.50
CA VAL A 165 2.94 0.02 -21.43
C VAL A 165 3.60 -1.16 -22.14
N LEU A 166 2.84 -2.20 -22.49
CA LEU A 166 3.32 -3.42 -23.13
C LEU A 166 2.37 -3.84 -24.26
N PRO A 167 2.23 -3.02 -25.31
CA PRO A 167 1.29 -3.29 -26.41
C PRO A 167 1.63 -4.57 -27.18
N GLU A 168 2.88 -5.05 -27.09
CA GLU A 168 3.36 -6.30 -27.69
C GLU A 168 2.87 -7.57 -26.98
N LEU A 169 2.31 -7.47 -25.78
CA LEU A 169 1.79 -8.64 -25.07
C LEU A 169 0.51 -9.16 -25.72
N PRO A 170 0.45 -10.46 -26.05
CA PRO A 170 -0.78 -11.05 -26.57
C PRO A 170 -1.93 -10.96 -25.57
N PRO A 171 -3.17 -10.87 -26.05
CA PRO A 171 -4.33 -10.81 -25.17
C PRO A 171 -4.43 -12.07 -24.31
N LYS A 172 -4.77 -11.89 -23.04
CA LYS A 172 -4.97 -12.99 -22.10
C LYS A 172 -6.16 -13.85 -22.55
N ARG A 173 -5.91 -15.12 -22.85
CA ARG A 173 -6.96 -16.11 -23.10
C ARG A 173 -7.21 -16.90 -21.82
N ARG A 174 -8.48 -17.06 -21.45
CA ARG A 174 -8.92 -17.98 -20.41
C ARG A 174 -9.59 -19.17 -21.09
N LEU A 175 -9.03 -20.34 -20.88
CA LEU A 175 -9.65 -21.61 -21.29
C LEU A 175 -10.23 -22.24 -20.02
N VAL A 176 -11.52 -22.53 -20.04
CA VAL A 176 -12.18 -23.36 -19.03
C VAL A 176 -12.16 -24.77 -19.58
N GLN A 177 -11.49 -25.67 -18.88
CA GLN A 177 -11.47 -27.09 -19.20
C GLN A 177 -12.28 -27.78 -18.10
N GLU A 178 -13.38 -28.40 -18.49
CA GLU A 178 -14.14 -29.28 -17.61
C GLU A 178 -13.34 -30.58 -17.48
N ILE A 179 -13.09 -30.99 -16.24
CA ILE A 179 -12.46 -32.26 -15.91
C ILE A 179 -13.52 -33.05 -15.17
N ASP A 180 -13.87 -34.24 -15.68
CA ASP A 180 -14.71 -35.18 -14.96
C ASP A 180 -13.97 -35.58 -13.68
N ALA A 181 -14.53 -35.23 -12.52
CA ALA A 181 -14.01 -35.67 -11.25
C ALA A 181 -14.32 -37.16 -11.08
N ASP A 182 -13.29 -37.97 -10.86
CA ASP A 182 -13.49 -39.39 -10.47
C ASP A 182 -14.11 -39.35 -9.07
N ASP A 183 -15.33 -39.94 -8.95
CA ASP A 183 -16.10 -40.03 -7.69
C ASP A 183 -15.34 -40.73 -6.56
N ALA A 184 -14.26 -41.44 -6.87
CA ALA A 184 -13.35 -42.11 -5.93
C ALA A 184 -12.48 -41.20 -5.05
N LEU A 185 -12.50 -39.86 -5.27
CA LEU A 185 -11.72 -38.90 -4.50
C LEU A 185 -12.51 -38.24 -3.34
N TYR A 186 -13.78 -38.65 -3.13
CA TYR A 186 -14.66 -38.05 -2.10
C TYR A 186 -15.14 -39.08 -1.05
N GLU A 187 -14.51 -40.28 -0.95
CA GLU A 187 -14.71 -41.21 0.16
C GLU A 187 -13.65 -41.07 1.27
#